data_c147e7d332b7f4ea185d77deb7a2632a
#
_entry.id   c147e7d332b7f4ea185d77deb7a2632a
#
_cell.length_a   1.000
_cell.length_b   1.000
_cell.length_c   1.000
_cell.angle_alpha   90.00
_cell.angle_beta   90.00
_cell.angle_gamma   90.00
#
_symmetry.space_group_name_H-M   'P 1'
#
loop_
_entity.id
_entity.type
_entity.pdbx_description
1 polymer ?
#
loop_
_entity_poly.entity_id
_entity_poly.type
_entity_poly.pdbx_seq_one_letter_code
_entity_poly.pdbx_strand_id
1 'polypeptide(L)'
;MTPFSSELLAATVSADLTIDAGDKIYLCYLDRSAEIDPLMPTENQPVWRIILIEKEVVDNTTCYRRKYPNGLQGFFFVAKEASSYIYKY
;
A
#
# COMPACT_ATOMS: atom_id res chain seq x y z
N MET A 1 -8.35 -19.37 -2.83
CA MET A 1 -8.44 -18.69 -4.13
C MET A 1 -7.98 -17.24 -4.00
N THR A 2 -7.20 -16.78 -4.96
CA THR A 2 -6.82 -15.37 -4.99
C THR A 2 -7.71 -14.61 -5.98
N PRO A 3 -8.26 -13.45 -5.61
CA PRO A 3 -9.01 -12.61 -6.53
C PRO A 3 -8.13 -11.71 -7.41
N PHE A 4 -6.81 -11.80 -7.26
CA PHE A 4 -5.90 -10.87 -7.91
C PHE A 4 -5.23 -11.49 -9.12
N SER A 5 -4.89 -10.64 -10.12
CA SER A 5 -4.14 -11.05 -11.28
C SER A 5 -2.69 -11.40 -10.90
N SER A 6 -1.99 -12.12 -11.80
CA SER A 6 -0.59 -12.46 -11.58
C SER A 6 0.30 -11.22 -11.47
N GLU A 7 -0.03 -10.15 -12.17
CA GLU A 7 0.68 -8.87 -12.09
C GLU A 7 0.54 -8.25 -10.70
N LEU A 8 -0.66 -8.28 -10.15
CA LEU A 8 -0.89 -7.76 -8.80
C LEU A 8 -0.20 -8.63 -7.75
N LEU A 9 -0.19 -9.94 -7.92
CA LEU A 9 0.54 -10.84 -7.03
C LEU A 9 2.04 -10.54 -7.04
N ALA A 10 2.62 -10.25 -8.22
CA ALA A 10 4.02 -9.88 -8.32
C ALA A 10 4.31 -8.58 -7.58
N ALA A 11 3.44 -7.56 -7.71
CA ALA A 11 3.56 -6.31 -6.98
C ALA A 11 3.46 -6.53 -5.47
N THR A 12 2.54 -7.38 -5.03
CA THR A 12 2.36 -7.73 -3.62
C THR A 12 3.62 -8.37 -3.04
N VAL A 13 4.24 -9.28 -3.80
CA VAL A 13 5.49 -9.96 -3.37
C VAL A 13 6.65 -8.98 -3.29
N SER A 14 6.68 -7.95 -4.16
CA SER A 14 7.79 -6.97 -4.17
C SER A 14 7.67 -5.90 -3.08
N ALA A 15 6.52 -5.73 -2.47
CA ALA A 15 6.34 -4.76 -1.39
C ALA A 15 7.05 -5.23 -0.11
N ASP A 16 7.58 -4.26 0.65
CA ASP A 16 8.25 -4.56 1.91
C ASP A 16 7.24 -4.96 2.99
N LEU A 17 6.04 -4.42 2.93
CA LEU A 17 4.93 -4.77 3.82
C LEU A 17 3.64 -4.74 3.01
N THR A 18 2.81 -5.76 3.18
CA THR A 18 1.50 -5.83 2.53
C THR A 18 0.43 -5.97 3.59
N ILE A 19 -0.58 -5.12 3.52
CA ILE A 19 -1.72 -5.17 4.43
C ILE A 19 -2.96 -5.51 3.61
N ASP A 20 -3.52 -6.68 3.85
CA ASP A 20 -4.70 -7.17 3.15
C ASP A 20 -5.94 -6.89 3.99
N ALA A 21 -6.84 -6.09 3.46
CA ALA A 21 -8.09 -5.71 4.12
C ALA A 21 -9.32 -6.18 3.30
N GLY A 22 -9.20 -7.32 2.65
CA GLY A 22 -10.27 -7.91 1.85
C GLY A 22 -10.28 -7.38 0.42
N ASP A 23 -11.15 -6.41 0.13
CA ASP A 23 -11.23 -5.79 -1.19
C ASP A 23 -10.25 -4.63 -1.38
N LYS A 24 -9.42 -4.37 -0.38
CA LYS A 24 -8.37 -3.35 -0.39
C LYS A 24 -7.05 -3.96 0.04
N ILE A 25 -5.98 -3.61 -0.65
CA ILE A 25 -4.62 -3.99 -0.28
C ILE A 25 -3.76 -2.74 -0.24
N TYR A 26 -3.01 -2.59 0.84
CA TYR A 26 -2.04 -1.51 0.98
C TYR A 26 -0.65 -2.08 0.75
N LEU A 27 0.01 -1.63 -0.30
CA LEU A 27 1.39 -2.00 -0.61
C LEU A 27 2.31 -0.92 -0.04
N CYS A 28 3.16 -1.30 0.91
CA CYS A 28 4.03 -0.38 1.61
C CYS A 28 5.48 -0.65 1.23
N TYR A 29 6.16 0.39 0.75
CA TYR A 29 7.56 0.33 0.33
C TYR A 29 8.40 1.19 1.26
N LEU A 30 9.42 0.59 1.86
CA LEU A 30 10.32 1.27 2.78
C LEU A 30 11.34 2.11 2.01
N ASP A 31 11.57 3.34 2.48
CA ASP A 31 12.67 4.17 1.97
C ASP A 31 13.99 3.62 2.50
N ARG A 32 14.75 2.98 1.63
CA ARG A 32 16.02 2.33 1.99
C ARG A 32 17.13 3.33 2.29
N SER A 33 16.95 4.61 1.95
CA SER A 33 17.92 5.66 2.21
C SER A 33 17.61 6.45 3.48
N ALA A 34 16.45 6.21 4.10
CA ALA A 34 16.04 6.94 5.29
C ALA A 34 16.81 6.46 6.53
N GLU A 35 17.03 7.38 7.46
CA GLU A 35 17.53 7.03 8.78
C GLU A 35 16.37 6.44 9.59
N ILE A 36 16.54 5.19 10.02
CA ILE A 36 15.55 4.47 10.80
C ILE A 36 15.96 4.51 12.28
N ASP A 37 15.07 4.96 13.14
CA ASP A 37 15.30 4.91 14.58
C ASP A 37 15.22 3.46 15.06
N PRO A 38 16.32 2.87 15.56
CA PRO A 38 16.30 1.46 15.98
C PRO A 38 15.48 1.21 17.26
N LEU A 39 15.06 2.27 17.94
CA LEU A 39 14.27 2.15 19.17
C LEU A 39 12.76 2.12 18.91
N MET A 40 12.35 2.32 17.67
CA MET A 40 10.93 2.30 17.27
C MET A 40 10.69 1.25 16.20
N PRO A 41 9.53 0.58 16.22
CA PRO A 41 9.15 -0.27 15.08
C PRO A 41 9.15 0.54 13.78
N THR A 42 9.70 -0.04 12.71
CA THR A 42 9.79 0.64 11.43
C THR A 42 8.42 1.04 10.89
N GLU A 43 7.40 0.21 11.13
CA GLU A 43 6.03 0.46 10.71
C GLU A 43 5.43 1.75 11.29
N ASN A 44 6.02 2.25 12.39
CA ASN A 44 5.54 3.46 13.07
C ASN A 44 6.27 4.72 12.62
N GLN A 45 7.23 4.62 11.70
CA GLN A 45 8.03 5.75 11.25
C GLN A 45 7.55 6.26 9.90
N PRO A 46 7.62 7.59 9.63
CA PRO A 46 7.10 8.19 8.40
C PRO A 46 8.10 8.04 7.24
N VAL A 47 8.47 6.81 6.91
CA VAL A 47 9.49 6.48 5.91
C VAL A 47 8.94 5.52 4.85
N TRP A 48 7.63 5.47 4.69
CA TRP A 48 6.96 4.53 3.78
C TRP A 48 6.28 5.24 2.63
N ARG A 49 6.36 4.63 1.46
CA ARG A 49 5.51 4.94 0.32
C ARG A 49 4.38 3.92 0.33
N ILE A 50 3.14 4.38 0.26
CA ILE A 50 1.97 3.50 0.34
C ILE A 50 1.16 3.61 -0.95
N ILE A 51 0.77 2.47 -1.49
CA ILE A 51 -0.13 2.38 -2.63
C ILE A 51 -1.34 1.56 -2.20
N LEU A 52 -2.51 2.15 -2.30
CA LEU A 52 -3.77 1.43 -2.12
C LEU A 52 -4.19 0.80 -3.44
N ILE A 53 -4.41 -0.50 -3.42
CA ILE A 53 -5.05 -1.21 -4.54
C ILE A 53 -6.47 -1.53 -4.10
N GLU A 54 -7.44 -0.96 -4.80
CA GLU A 54 -8.85 -1.13 -4.47
C GLU A 54 -9.54 -1.93 -5.57
N LYS A 55 -10.23 -3.00 -5.17
CA LYS A 55 -11.00 -3.84 -6.07
C LYS A 55 -12.37 -3.22 -6.28
N GLU A 56 -12.79 -3.14 -7.52
CA GLU A 56 -14.11 -2.64 -7.91
C GLU A 56 -14.71 -3.55 -8.97
N VAL A 57 -16.00 -3.86 -8.85
CA VAL A 57 -16.72 -4.64 -9.85
C VAL A 57 -17.71 -3.73 -10.54
N VAL A 58 -17.55 -3.57 -11.86
CA VAL A 58 -18.41 -2.73 -12.69
C VAL A 58 -18.85 -3.58 -13.88
N ASP A 59 -20.17 -3.72 -14.10
CA ASP A 59 -20.75 -4.48 -15.20
C ASP A 59 -20.16 -5.88 -15.34
N ASN A 60 -20.05 -6.61 -14.23
CA ASN A 60 -19.46 -7.95 -14.14
C ASN A 60 -17.96 -7.99 -14.48
N THR A 61 -17.31 -6.83 -14.54
CA THR A 61 -15.88 -6.72 -14.77
C THR A 61 -15.19 -6.29 -13.50
N THR A 62 -14.15 -7.03 -13.11
CA THR A 62 -13.35 -6.68 -11.93
C THR A 62 -12.23 -5.74 -12.35
N CYS A 63 -12.17 -4.59 -11.71
CA CYS A 63 -11.14 -3.58 -11.92
C CYS A 63 -10.36 -3.35 -10.65
N TYR A 64 -9.08 -3.01 -10.79
CA TYR A 64 -8.21 -2.64 -9.67
C TYR A 64 -7.72 -1.22 -9.88
N ARG A 65 -7.97 -0.36 -8.89
CA ARG A 65 -7.59 1.05 -8.93
C ARG A 65 -6.47 1.31 -7.97
N ARG A 66 -5.48 2.08 -8.42
CA ARG A 66 -4.37 2.53 -7.57
C ARG A 66 -4.67 3.92 -7.07
N LYS A 67 -4.50 4.12 -5.77
CA LYS A 67 -4.64 5.42 -5.13
C LYS A 67 -3.48 5.64 -4.17
N TYR A 68 -3.21 6.88 -3.86
CA TYR A 68 -2.09 7.27 -3.00
C TYR A 68 -2.58 8.09 -1.82
N PRO A 69 -1.94 7.98 -0.63
CA PRO A 69 -2.32 8.79 0.52
C PRO A 69 -2.20 10.28 0.16
N ASN A 70 -3.29 11.01 0.29
CA ASN A 70 -3.40 12.43 -0.10
C ASN A 70 -2.95 12.70 -1.54
N GLY A 71 -2.93 11.69 -2.41
CA GLY A 71 -2.43 11.80 -3.77
C GLY A 71 -0.91 11.85 -3.89
N LEU A 72 -0.17 11.58 -2.83
CA LEU A 72 1.28 11.71 -2.78
C LEU A 72 1.97 10.36 -2.91
N GLN A 73 3.02 10.30 -3.72
CA GLN A 73 3.75 9.06 -4.01
C GLN A 73 5.10 8.97 -3.30
N GLY A 74 5.41 9.89 -2.39
CA GLY A 74 6.68 9.91 -1.68
C GLY A 74 6.71 9.02 -0.44
N PHE A 75 7.88 8.94 0.20
CA PHE A 75 8.12 8.14 1.39
C PHE A 75 7.88 8.99 2.65
N PHE A 76 6.64 9.40 2.87
CA PHE A 76 6.28 10.33 3.96
C PHE A 76 5.32 9.72 4.96
N PHE A 77 4.93 8.47 4.79
CA PHE A 77 3.79 7.92 5.48
C PHE A 77 4.19 6.85 6.49
N VAL A 78 3.31 6.62 7.46
CA VAL A 78 3.46 5.60 8.48
C VAL A 78 2.67 4.36 8.05
N ALA A 79 3.36 3.24 7.84
CA ALA A 79 2.72 2.03 7.35
C ALA A 79 1.61 1.53 8.28
N LYS A 80 1.81 1.62 9.59
CA LYS A 80 0.82 1.21 10.59
C LYS A 80 -0.48 2.00 10.49
N GLU A 81 -0.44 3.22 9.94
CA GLU A 81 -1.61 4.08 9.78
C GLU A 81 -2.18 4.05 8.37
N ALA A 82 -1.81 3.07 7.55
CA ALA A 82 -2.20 3.00 6.15
C ALA A 82 -3.71 3.14 5.93
N SER A 83 -4.52 2.53 6.77
CA SER A 83 -5.98 2.57 6.64
C SER A 83 -6.61 3.90 7.05
N SER A 84 -5.85 4.80 7.70
CA SER A 84 -6.36 6.07 8.21
C SER A 84 -6.20 7.22 7.23
N TYR A 85 -5.39 7.08 6.17
CA TYR A 85 -5.17 8.14 5.19
C TYR A 85 -6.33 8.25 4.21
N ILE A 86 -6.49 9.45 3.64
CA ILE A 86 -7.43 9.69 2.55
C ILE A 86 -6.69 9.43 1.24
N TYR A 87 -7.18 8.47 0.47
CA TYR A 87 -6.53 8.04 -0.77
C TYR A 87 -7.12 8.72 -1.98
N LYS A 88 -6.24 9.18 -2.88
CA LYS A 88 -6.59 9.89 -4.12
C LYS A 88 -5.71 9.38 -5.26
N TYR A 89 -6.17 9.61 -6.47
CA TYR A 89 -5.40 9.31 -7.68
C TYR A 89 -4.17 10.18 -7.84
#